data_b402972ab5df3181d4619a3353b4b96e
#
_entry.id   b402972ab5df3181d4619a3353b4b96e
#
_cell.length_a   1.000
_cell.length_b   1.000
_cell.length_c   1.000
_cell.angle_alpha   90.00
_cell.angle_beta   90.00
_cell.angle_gamma   90.00
#
_symmetry.space_group_name_H-M   'P 1'
#
loop_
_entity.id
_entity.type
_entity.pdbx_description
1 polymer ?
#
loop_
_entity_poly.entity_id
_entity_poly.type
_entity_poly.pdbx_seq_one_letter_code
_entity_poly.pdbx_strand_id
1 'polypeptide(L)'
;MDRREFLKKSMLLTAGALIGGSLFSETSAAKGAKQNGIPRKKKSIGLQLYSIGGDMSADAAQALRQISEMGYSTAETASYGDGKFYGRTPAEFRKMAEDLGIAVTGAHIARELDKNDMQGCMDWWKQACDAQAAVGGKTIVMPYFPVGSTLADLQDYCDYFNRVGEI
;
A
#
# COMPACT_ATOMS: atom_id res chain seq x y z
N MET A 1 21.95 23.43 -0.23
CA MET A 1 21.75 23.40 -1.69
C MET A 1 20.36 23.96 -1.97
N ASP A 2 20.27 25.07 -2.71
CA ASP A 2 19.00 25.72 -3.02
C ASP A 2 18.18 24.86 -4.01
N ARG A 3 16.83 24.88 -3.86
CA ARG A 3 15.89 24.16 -4.75
C ARG A 3 16.12 24.46 -6.24
N ARG A 4 16.50 25.69 -6.58
CA ARG A 4 16.83 26.11 -7.95
C ARG A 4 18.08 25.47 -8.49
N GLU A 5 19.12 25.31 -7.66
CA GLU A 5 20.35 24.62 -8.05
C GLU A 5 20.14 23.12 -8.24
N PHE A 6 19.32 22.50 -7.39
CA PHE A 6 18.96 21.10 -7.54
C PHE A 6 18.23 20.83 -8.86
N LEU A 7 17.24 21.66 -9.19
CA LEU A 7 16.49 21.53 -10.45
C LEU A 7 17.38 21.74 -11.68
N LYS A 8 18.28 22.73 -11.65
CA LYS A 8 19.24 22.96 -12.76
C LYS A 8 20.20 21.78 -12.96
N LYS A 9 20.72 21.21 -11.88
CA LYS A 9 21.61 20.05 -11.95
C LYS A 9 20.87 18.78 -12.42
N SER A 10 19.62 18.59 -12.03
CA SER A 10 18.79 17.48 -12.50
C SER A 10 18.43 17.60 -13.99
N MET A 11 18.15 18.80 -14.49
CA MET A 11 17.91 19.02 -15.92
C MET A 11 19.16 18.82 -16.79
N LEU A 12 20.36 19.15 -16.30
CA LEU A 12 21.61 18.91 -17.03
C LEU A 12 21.90 17.41 -17.18
N LEU A 13 21.60 16.61 -16.15
CA LEU A 13 21.78 15.15 -16.17
C LEU A 13 20.82 14.46 -17.14
N THR A 14 19.58 14.94 -17.25
CA THR A 14 18.61 14.39 -18.21
C THR A 14 18.88 14.80 -19.66
N ALA A 15 19.35 16.02 -19.90
CA ALA A 15 19.71 16.48 -21.24
C ALA A 15 20.95 15.76 -21.79
N GLY A 16 21.95 15.46 -20.93
CA GLY A 16 23.12 14.70 -21.32
C GLY A 16 22.83 13.25 -21.74
N ALA A 17 21.83 12.64 -21.12
CA ALA A 17 21.43 11.27 -21.45
C ALA A 17 20.63 11.15 -22.77
N LEU A 18 19.97 12.23 -23.20
CA LEU A 18 19.20 12.23 -24.45
C LEU A 18 20.05 12.59 -25.69
N ILE A 19 21.16 13.31 -25.52
CA ILE A 19 22.04 13.70 -26.65
C ILE A 19 23.10 12.61 -26.94
N GLY A 20 23.46 11.77 -25.97
CA GLY A 20 24.40 10.67 -26.14
C GLY A 20 23.87 9.44 -26.86
N GLY A 21 22.57 9.33 -27.08
CA GLY A 21 21.91 8.13 -27.62
C GLY A 21 21.71 8.10 -29.15
N SER A 22 21.96 9.20 -29.87
CA SER A 22 21.61 9.27 -31.30
C SER A 22 22.78 9.37 -32.28
N LEU A 23 24.04 9.24 -31.86
CA LEU A 23 25.19 9.35 -32.73
C LEU A 23 25.98 8.04 -33.00
N PHE A 24 25.48 6.89 -32.54
CA PHE A 24 26.05 5.59 -32.88
C PHE A 24 24.99 4.62 -33.43
N SER A 25 24.45 4.96 -34.58
CA SER A 25 23.76 3.98 -35.41
C SER A 25 24.44 4.00 -36.77
N GLU A 26 25.53 3.24 -36.89
CA GLU A 26 25.85 2.51 -38.11
C GLU A 26 27.08 1.61 -37.88
N THR A 27 26.91 0.37 -38.37
CA THR A 27 27.93 -0.64 -38.62
C THR A 27 28.65 -1.29 -37.42
N SER A 28 28.14 -2.43 -36.99
CA SER A 28 28.88 -3.70 -37.12
C SER A 28 28.09 -4.85 -36.54
N ALA A 29 27.82 -5.84 -37.35
CA ALA A 29 27.41 -7.17 -36.93
C ALA A 29 28.51 -7.78 -36.05
N ALA A 30 28.39 -7.63 -34.73
CA ALA A 30 29.19 -8.33 -33.75
C ALA A 30 28.34 -9.40 -33.09
N LYS A 31 28.69 -10.65 -33.39
CA LYS A 31 28.17 -11.86 -32.76
C LYS A 31 28.26 -11.77 -31.22
N GLY A 32 27.11 -11.98 -30.57
CA GLY A 32 27.05 -12.76 -29.32
C GLY A 32 27.83 -12.26 -28.12
N ALA A 33 27.68 -11.00 -27.71
CA ALA A 33 27.95 -10.64 -26.31
C ALA A 33 26.70 -10.99 -25.50
N LYS A 34 26.78 -12.09 -24.73
CA LYS A 34 25.83 -12.34 -23.64
C LYS A 34 25.94 -11.13 -22.70
N GLN A 35 24.95 -10.23 -22.79
CA GLN A 35 24.77 -9.22 -21.75
C GLN A 35 24.51 -9.98 -20.44
N ASN A 36 25.51 -10.06 -19.58
CA ASN A 36 25.34 -10.40 -18.18
C ASN A 36 24.57 -9.23 -17.52
N GLY A 37 23.31 -9.08 -17.91
CA GLY A 37 22.40 -8.16 -17.29
C GLY A 37 22.21 -8.63 -15.84
N ILE A 38 22.62 -7.78 -14.88
CA ILE A 38 22.20 -7.94 -13.49
C ILE A 38 20.68 -8.16 -13.54
N PRO A 39 20.15 -9.28 -13.02
CA PRO A 39 18.72 -9.51 -13.07
C PRO A 39 18.03 -8.36 -12.34
N ARG A 40 17.38 -7.48 -13.08
CA ARG A 40 16.58 -6.41 -12.49
C ARG A 40 15.44 -7.10 -11.73
N LYS A 41 15.49 -7.09 -10.41
CA LYS A 41 14.37 -7.52 -9.57
C LYS A 41 13.12 -6.82 -10.11
N LYS A 42 12.13 -7.59 -10.56
CA LYS A 42 10.85 -7.06 -11.01
C LYS A 42 10.30 -6.23 -9.85
N LYS A 43 10.10 -4.92 -10.06
CA LYS A 43 9.57 -4.04 -9.02
C LYS A 43 8.13 -4.46 -8.75
N SER A 44 7.80 -4.70 -7.48
CA SER A 44 6.42 -4.85 -7.06
C SER A 44 5.73 -3.49 -7.08
N ILE A 45 4.56 -3.42 -7.68
CA ILE A 45 3.72 -2.22 -7.70
C ILE A 45 2.46 -2.54 -6.91
N GLY A 46 2.14 -1.70 -5.93
CA GLY A 46 0.97 -1.82 -5.09
C GLY A 46 -0.09 -0.78 -5.38
N LEU A 47 -1.33 -1.12 -5.10
CA LEU A 47 -2.47 -0.22 -5.14
C LEU A 47 -3.16 -0.20 -3.79
N GLN A 48 -3.49 0.99 -3.32
CA GLN A 48 -4.39 1.17 -2.20
C GLN A 48 -5.84 1.13 -2.71
N LEU A 49 -6.61 0.14 -2.23
CA LEU A 49 -7.93 -0.20 -2.78
C LEU A 49 -9.00 0.86 -2.52
N TYR A 50 -8.74 1.85 -1.66
CA TYR A 50 -9.61 3.02 -1.53
C TYR A 50 -9.76 3.78 -2.85
N SER A 51 -8.69 3.82 -3.66
CA SER A 51 -8.67 4.51 -4.96
C SER A 51 -9.69 3.96 -5.96
N ILE A 52 -10.10 2.70 -5.77
CA ILE A 52 -11.11 2.00 -6.58
C ILE A 52 -12.26 1.49 -5.70
N GLY A 53 -12.56 2.22 -4.62
CA GLY A 53 -13.53 1.81 -3.60
C GLY A 53 -14.94 1.53 -4.14
N GLY A 54 -15.37 2.25 -5.18
CA GLY A 54 -16.63 2.01 -5.88
C GLY A 54 -16.65 0.63 -6.55
N ASP A 55 -15.62 0.31 -7.31
CA ASP A 55 -15.50 -0.98 -8.00
C ASP A 55 -15.36 -2.14 -7.01
N MET A 56 -14.55 -1.95 -5.96
CA MET A 56 -14.40 -2.93 -4.87
C MET A 56 -15.71 -3.21 -4.13
N SER A 57 -16.55 -2.20 -3.95
CA SER A 57 -17.86 -2.35 -3.31
C SER A 57 -18.89 -3.02 -4.22
N ALA A 58 -18.81 -2.80 -5.51
CA ALA A 58 -19.70 -3.41 -6.50
C ALA A 58 -19.34 -4.89 -6.75
N ASP A 59 -18.09 -5.18 -7.07
CA ASP A 59 -17.57 -6.54 -7.25
C ASP A 59 -16.05 -6.60 -6.98
N ALA A 60 -15.69 -6.96 -5.76
CA ALA A 60 -14.29 -7.05 -5.33
C ALA A 60 -13.47 -8.06 -6.17
N ALA A 61 -14.06 -9.15 -6.63
CA ALA A 61 -13.36 -10.15 -7.43
C ALA A 61 -13.02 -9.63 -8.82
N GLN A 62 -13.95 -8.91 -9.45
CA GLN A 62 -13.73 -8.27 -10.74
C GLN A 62 -12.70 -7.14 -10.63
N ALA A 63 -12.81 -6.29 -9.62
CA ALA A 63 -11.88 -5.19 -9.39
C ALA A 63 -10.45 -5.69 -9.17
N LEU A 64 -10.25 -6.72 -8.34
CA LEU A 64 -8.94 -7.34 -8.14
C LEU A 64 -8.37 -7.97 -9.42
N ARG A 65 -9.22 -8.59 -10.25
CA ARG A 65 -8.79 -9.13 -11.54
C ARG A 65 -8.26 -8.03 -12.45
N GLN A 66 -8.98 -6.91 -12.55
CA GLN A 66 -8.57 -5.77 -13.39
C GLN A 66 -7.22 -5.20 -12.96
N ILE A 67 -6.99 -4.99 -11.65
CA ILE A 67 -5.71 -4.46 -11.18
C ILE A 67 -4.56 -5.48 -11.37
N SER A 68 -4.84 -6.78 -11.24
CA SER A 68 -3.87 -7.83 -11.58
C SER A 68 -3.47 -7.78 -13.06
N GLU A 69 -4.44 -7.66 -13.98
CA GLU A 69 -4.21 -7.52 -15.42
C GLU A 69 -3.41 -6.24 -15.76
N MET A 70 -3.58 -5.17 -14.99
CA MET A 70 -2.78 -3.93 -15.10
C MET A 70 -1.34 -4.11 -14.57
N GLY A 71 -1.03 -5.22 -13.89
CA GLY A 71 0.31 -5.55 -13.41
C GLY A 71 0.57 -5.18 -11.94
N TYR A 72 -0.45 -4.82 -11.18
CA TYR A 72 -0.32 -4.67 -9.72
C TYR A 72 -0.13 -6.05 -9.08
N SER A 73 0.79 -6.14 -8.13
CA SER A 73 1.15 -7.39 -7.44
C SER A 73 0.97 -7.31 -5.93
N THR A 74 0.68 -6.14 -5.41
CA THR A 74 0.35 -5.94 -4.00
C THR A 74 -0.84 -5.01 -3.85
N ALA A 75 -1.57 -5.17 -2.74
CA ALA A 75 -2.70 -4.31 -2.41
C ALA A 75 -2.71 -3.95 -0.93
N GLU A 76 -3.19 -2.75 -0.63
CA GLU A 76 -3.55 -2.31 0.70
C GLU A 76 -5.08 -2.20 0.76
N THR A 77 -5.72 -2.91 1.69
CA THR A 77 -7.17 -2.89 1.85
C THR A 77 -7.63 -1.58 2.48
N ALA A 78 -8.89 -1.19 2.22
CA ALA A 78 -9.48 0.04 2.77
C ALA A 78 -10.91 -0.16 3.27
N SER A 79 -11.33 -1.41 3.46
CA SER A 79 -12.65 -1.74 4.00
C SER A 79 -12.52 -2.91 4.95
N TYR A 80 -12.78 -2.64 6.22
CA TYR A 80 -12.84 -3.64 7.28
C TYR A 80 -14.05 -3.34 8.16
N GLY A 81 -14.84 -4.34 8.45
CA GLY A 81 -15.96 -4.26 9.35
C GLY A 81 -16.46 -5.67 9.70
N ASP A 82 -16.92 -5.85 10.94
CA ASP A 82 -17.44 -7.12 11.44
C ASP A 82 -16.52 -8.33 11.17
N GLY A 83 -15.21 -8.14 11.30
CA GLY A 83 -14.20 -9.16 11.06
C GLY A 83 -13.98 -9.53 9.58
N LYS A 84 -14.47 -8.72 8.63
CA LYS A 84 -14.47 -9.00 7.20
C LYS A 84 -13.81 -7.89 6.39
N PHE A 85 -13.24 -8.26 5.24
CA PHE A 85 -12.76 -7.35 4.21
C PHE A 85 -13.69 -7.43 2.99
N TYR A 86 -14.31 -6.32 2.61
CA TYR A 86 -15.26 -6.26 1.49
C TYR A 86 -16.34 -7.36 1.57
N GLY A 87 -16.87 -7.58 2.79
CA GLY A 87 -17.90 -8.58 3.06
C GLY A 87 -17.43 -10.05 3.09
N ARG A 88 -16.15 -10.32 2.92
CA ARG A 88 -15.54 -11.66 2.91
C ARG A 88 -14.71 -11.90 4.17
N THR A 89 -14.66 -13.14 4.63
CA THR A 89 -13.72 -13.52 5.70
C THR A 89 -12.28 -13.24 5.27
N PRO A 90 -11.35 -13.04 6.21
CA PRO A 90 -9.93 -12.83 5.88
C PRO A 90 -9.35 -13.95 4.99
N ALA A 91 -9.71 -15.19 5.26
CA ALA A 91 -9.24 -16.35 4.48
C ALA A 91 -9.78 -16.34 3.03
N GLU A 92 -11.07 -16.03 2.85
CA GLU A 92 -11.67 -15.91 1.51
C GLU A 92 -11.09 -14.75 0.73
N PHE A 93 -10.90 -13.59 1.35
CA PHE A 93 -10.32 -12.44 0.70
C PHE A 93 -8.85 -12.67 0.32
N ARG A 94 -8.07 -13.26 1.24
CA ARG A 94 -6.70 -13.67 0.98
C ARG A 94 -6.60 -14.60 -0.21
N LYS A 95 -7.40 -15.68 -0.21
CA LYS A 95 -7.40 -16.64 -1.32
C LYS A 95 -7.75 -15.97 -2.64
N MET A 96 -8.76 -15.12 -2.66
CA MET A 96 -9.19 -14.41 -3.87
C MET A 96 -8.07 -13.50 -4.43
N ALA A 97 -7.32 -12.81 -3.57
CA ALA A 97 -6.19 -11.98 -3.97
C ALA A 97 -4.99 -12.83 -4.45
N GLU A 98 -4.62 -13.88 -3.70
CA GLU A 98 -3.50 -14.76 -4.03
C GLU A 98 -3.73 -15.52 -5.36
N ASP A 99 -4.95 -15.98 -5.64
CA ASP A 99 -5.31 -16.62 -6.91
C ASP A 99 -5.07 -15.70 -8.13
N LEU A 100 -5.05 -14.39 -7.90
CA LEU A 100 -4.77 -13.35 -8.90
C LEU A 100 -3.32 -12.83 -8.84
N GLY A 101 -2.46 -13.41 -8.01
CA GLY A 101 -1.07 -13.00 -7.83
C GLY A 101 -0.91 -11.68 -7.08
N ILE A 102 -1.92 -11.26 -6.30
CA ILE A 102 -1.90 -10.05 -5.48
C ILE A 102 -1.66 -10.44 -4.02
N ALA A 103 -0.61 -9.90 -3.41
CA ALA A 103 -0.36 -10.04 -1.98
C ALA A 103 -0.94 -8.83 -1.22
N VAL A 104 -1.70 -9.10 -0.16
CA VAL A 104 -2.14 -8.03 0.76
C VAL A 104 -0.97 -7.64 1.66
N THR A 105 -0.64 -6.36 1.71
CA THR A 105 0.52 -5.85 2.47
C THR A 105 0.12 -5.05 3.70
N GLY A 106 -1.03 -4.39 3.66
CA GLY A 106 -1.51 -3.52 4.71
C GLY A 106 -3.00 -3.26 4.60
N ALA A 107 -3.53 -2.49 5.54
CA ALA A 107 -4.90 -2.02 5.52
C ALA A 107 -5.02 -0.60 6.06
N HIS A 108 -5.92 0.19 5.47
CA HIS A 108 -6.49 1.37 6.11
C HIS A 108 -7.66 0.93 6.99
N ILE A 109 -7.46 0.99 8.28
CA ILE A 109 -8.47 0.63 9.28
C ILE A 109 -8.51 1.74 10.32
N ALA A 110 -9.69 2.18 10.69
CA ALA A 110 -9.90 3.22 11.68
C ALA A 110 -10.93 2.78 12.72
N ARG A 111 -10.62 3.06 13.97
CA ARG A 111 -11.53 3.01 15.09
C ARG A 111 -11.28 4.23 15.95
N GLU A 112 -12.27 5.09 16.09
CA GLU A 112 -12.18 6.25 16.97
C GLU A 112 -12.12 5.82 18.43
N LEU A 113 -11.48 6.64 19.24
CA LEU A 113 -11.46 6.47 20.69
C LEU A 113 -12.86 6.69 21.26
N ASP A 114 -13.38 5.68 21.94
CA ASP A 114 -14.52 5.84 22.85
C ASP A 114 -13.97 5.85 24.29
N LYS A 115 -13.99 7.03 24.91
CA LYS A 115 -13.50 7.21 26.29
C LYS A 115 -14.34 6.46 27.31
N ASN A 116 -15.60 6.12 26.98
CA ASN A 116 -16.51 5.39 27.87
C ASN A 116 -16.41 3.88 27.69
N ASP A 117 -15.83 3.41 26.58
CA ASP A 117 -15.64 1.98 26.29
C ASP A 117 -14.26 1.68 25.70
N MET A 118 -13.24 1.99 26.49
CA MET A 118 -11.85 1.71 26.11
C MET A 118 -11.60 0.21 25.89
N GLN A 119 -12.23 -0.65 26.69
CA GLN A 119 -12.08 -2.10 26.54
C GLN A 119 -12.65 -2.58 25.21
N GLY A 120 -13.86 -2.12 24.84
CA GLY A 120 -14.45 -2.43 23.53
C GLY A 120 -13.60 -1.91 22.37
N CYS A 121 -12.92 -0.76 22.53
CA CYS A 121 -11.95 -0.31 21.53
C CYS A 121 -10.78 -1.29 21.40
N MET A 122 -10.19 -1.76 22.49
CA MET A 122 -9.06 -2.70 22.46
C MET A 122 -9.47 -4.06 21.89
N ASP A 123 -10.62 -4.59 22.29
CA ASP A 123 -11.15 -5.85 21.77
C ASP A 123 -11.38 -5.77 20.25
N TRP A 124 -11.91 -4.64 19.78
CA TRP A 124 -12.07 -4.40 18.35
C TRP A 124 -10.73 -4.34 17.61
N TRP A 125 -9.72 -3.64 18.15
CA TRP A 125 -8.40 -3.57 17.55
C TRP A 125 -7.74 -4.94 17.51
N LYS A 126 -7.90 -5.75 18.56
CA LYS A 126 -7.38 -7.11 18.57
C LYS A 126 -7.98 -7.93 17.42
N GLN A 127 -9.30 -7.87 17.23
CA GLN A 127 -9.95 -8.54 16.10
C GLN A 127 -9.46 -8.02 14.74
N ALA A 128 -9.26 -6.72 14.61
CA ALA A 128 -8.75 -6.12 13.38
C ALA A 128 -7.32 -6.56 13.08
N CYS A 129 -6.44 -6.61 14.10
CA CYS A 129 -5.07 -7.12 13.97
C CYS A 129 -5.03 -8.59 13.59
N ASP A 130 -5.84 -9.43 14.27
CA ASP A 130 -5.95 -10.86 13.95
C ASP A 130 -6.45 -11.09 12.51
N ALA A 131 -7.46 -10.33 12.08
CA ALA A 131 -7.98 -10.38 10.71
C ALA A 131 -6.95 -9.91 9.68
N GLN A 132 -6.20 -8.84 9.98
CA GLN A 132 -5.15 -8.33 9.11
C GLN A 132 -3.98 -9.33 8.96
N ALA A 133 -3.58 -9.97 10.04
CA ALA A 133 -2.59 -11.04 10.01
C ALA A 133 -3.09 -12.23 9.18
N ALA A 134 -4.35 -12.63 9.34
CA ALA A 134 -4.96 -13.74 8.61
C ALA A 134 -5.06 -13.47 7.10
N VAL A 135 -5.30 -12.22 6.69
CA VAL A 135 -5.32 -11.85 5.26
C VAL A 135 -3.92 -11.75 4.66
N GLY A 136 -2.88 -11.76 5.48
CA GLY A 136 -1.47 -11.71 5.06
C GLY A 136 -0.81 -10.34 5.17
N GLY A 137 -1.53 -9.32 5.63
CA GLY A 137 -0.99 -7.97 5.82
C GLY A 137 -0.18 -7.87 7.11
N LYS A 138 0.79 -6.95 7.12
CA LYS A 138 1.72 -6.76 8.24
C LYS A 138 1.59 -5.39 8.90
N THR A 139 0.82 -4.50 8.30
CA THR A 139 0.66 -3.13 8.78
C THR A 139 -0.79 -2.72 8.74
N ILE A 140 -1.18 -1.93 9.72
CA ILE A 140 -2.44 -1.20 9.73
C ILE A 140 -2.09 0.28 9.77
N VAL A 141 -2.71 1.04 8.89
CA VAL A 141 -2.63 2.50 8.84
C VAL A 141 -3.96 3.05 9.28
N MET A 142 -3.97 3.87 10.30
CA MET A 142 -5.12 4.66 10.66
C MET A 142 -5.10 5.95 9.83
N PRO A 143 -5.95 6.08 8.79
CA PRO A 143 -5.84 7.18 7.83
C PRO A 143 -6.33 8.51 8.40
N TYR A 144 -7.17 8.45 9.42
CA TYR A 144 -7.79 9.61 10.02
C TYR A 144 -8.26 9.30 11.45
N PHE A 145 -8.16 10.28 12.32
CA PHE A 145 -8.81 10.31 13.63
C PHE A 145 -9.16 11.76 14.00
N PRO A 146 -10.28 11.99 14.70
CA PRO A 146 -10.65 13.33 15.11
C PRO A 146 -9.75 13.77 16.26
N VAL A 147 -8.87 14.72 16.01
CA VAL A 147 -8.13 15.39 17.08
C VAL A 147 -9.03 16.48 17.65
N GLY A 148 -9.32 16.40 18.95
CA GLY A 148 -10.02 17.47 19.64
C GLY A 148 -9.25 18.81 19.62
N SER A 149 -9.82 19.84 20.19
CA SER A 149 -9.25 21.19 20.16
C SER A 149 -8.29 21.50 21.31
N THR A 150 -8.09 20.57 22.23
CA THR A 150 -7.27 20.75 23.43
C THR A 150 -6.07 19.82 23.47
N LEU A 151 -5.04 20.21 24.27
CA LEU A 151 -3.89 19.34 24.52
C LEU A 151 -4.31 18.04 25.23
N ALA A 152 -5.33 18.10 26.09
CA ALA A 152 -5.86 16.92 26.77
C ALA A 152 -6.47 15.92 25.77
N ASP A 153 -7.22 16.39 24.77
CA ASP A 153 -7.77 15.51 23.73
C ASP A 153 -6.66 14.82 22.94
N LEU A 154 -5.59 15.55 22.61
CA LEU A 154 -4.44 14.96 21.93
C LEU A 154 -3.75 13.91 22.81
N GLN A 155 -3.60 14.17 24.11
CA GLN A 155 -3.00 13.22 25.06
C GLN A 155 -3.81 11.93 25.15
N ASP A 156 -5.15 12.03 25.19
CA ASP A 156 -6.03 10.86 25.19
C ASP A 156 -5.82 9.96 23.96
N TYR A 157 -5.64 10.56 22.77
CA TYR A 157 -5.32 9.80 21.55
C TYR A 157 -3.91 9.21 21.58
N CYS A 158 -2.92 9.89 22.14
CA CYS A 158 -1.58 9.34 22.31
C CYS A 158 -1.63 8.10 23.22
N ASP A 159 -2.33 8.17 24.35
CA ASP A 159 -2.49 7.07 25.28
C ASP A 159 -3.27 5.90 24.66
N TYR A 160 -4.31 6.22 23.86
CA TYR A 160 -5.07 5.24 23.09
C TYR A 160 -4.17 4.49 22.12
N PHE A 161 -3.40 5.19 21.27
CA PHE A 161 -2.54 4.55 20.28
C PHE A 161 -1.36 3.80 20.90
N ASN A 162 -0.84 4.24 22.04
CA ASN A 162 0.15 3.48 22.78
C ASN A 162 -0.41 2.12 23.20
N ARG A 163 -1.66 2.07 23.68
CA ARG A 163 -2.32 0.80 24.05
C ARG A 163 -2.62 -0.07 22.83
N VAL A 164 -3.04 0.53 21.72
CA VAL A 164 -3.25 -0.20 20.45
C VAL A 164 -1.93 -0.81 19.95
N GLY A 165 -0.82 -0.10 20.12
CA GLY A 165 0.51 -0.59 19.72
C GLY A 165 1.07 -1.74 20.56
N GLU A 166 0.42 -2.09 21.67
CA GLU A 166 0.77 -3.24 22.53
C GLU A 166 0.05 -4.55 22.10
N ILE A 167 -0.91 -4.47 21.17
CA ILE A 167 -1.67 -5.62 20.66
C ILE A 167 -0.84 -6.40 19.63
#